data_add38e7f515a0991700d3175d1e5879c
#
_entry.id   add38e7f515a0991700d3175d1e5879c
#
_cell.length_a   1.000
_cell.length_b   1.000
_cell.length_c   1.000
_cell.angle_alpha   90.00
_cell.angle_beta   90.00
_cell.angle_gamma   90.00
#
_symmetry.space_group_name_H-M   'P 1'
#
loop_
_entity.id
_entity.type
_entity.pdbx_description
1 polymer ?
#
loop_
_entity_poly.entity_id
_entity_poly.type
_entity_poly.pdbx_seq_one_letter_code
_entity_poly.pdbx_strand_id
1 'polypeptide(L)'
;MGMIHEADDSRRRVKISVRNLVEFVLRSGDIDNRRTAGAQKEAMQEGTRIHRKIQRQQGPSYRAEVFLRHQVEEEGFLLIIEGRADGIIEEPSGVTIDEIKGVYLDVNEMKEPNPVHLAQAMCYAWFYVSEHNLPEAAVQMTYCSLETEEIRRFKTVKTAQELENWFQGLLHEYMKWARYLYHNAVRRDESLRELQFPFAYRKGQRDLAVSVYRTVSRGRKLFIQAPTGIGKTLSAMFPSLKAIGEGYGDKLFYLTAKTITRSVAEETLEILRNRGLYFRSVTITAKEKL
;
A
#
# COMPACT_ATOMS: atom_id res chain seq x y z
N MET A 1 24.60 -17.49 -16.95
CA MET A 1 24.28 -17.95 -15.59
C MET A 1 25.03 -17.01 -14.63
N GLY A 2 24.46 -15.84 -14.40
CA GLY A 2 25.00 -14.79 -13.55
C GLY A 2 24.12 -14.68 -12.32
N MET A 3 24.59 -15.13 -11.18
CA MET A 3 23.98 -14.85 -9.89
C MET A 3 24.10 -13.34 -9.66
N ILE A 4 22.97 -12.64 -9.72
CA ILE A 4 22.88 -11.29 -9.19
C ILE A 4 22.94 -11.47 -7.67
N HIS A 5 24.12 -11.16 -7.09
CA HIS A 5 24.22 -10.92 -5.65
C HIS A 5 23.23 -9.80 -5.32
N GLU A 6 22.15 -10.13 -4.62
CA GLU A 6 21.42 -9.12 -3.85
C GLU A 6 22.43 -8.54 -2.86
N ALA A 7 22.94 -7.38 -3.19
CA ALA A 7 23.71 -6.59 -2.23
C ALA A 7 22.84 -6.42 -1.00
N ASP A 8 23.36 -6.76 0.16
CA ASP A 8 22.74 -6.52 1.47
C ASP A 8 22.60 -4.99 1.66
N ASP A 9 21.54 -4.45 1.08
CA ASP A 9 21.22 -3.03 1.16
C ASP A 9 20.55 -2.79 2.53
N SER A 10 21.36 -2.43 3.52
CA SER A 10 20.93 -2.12 4.88
C SER A 10 19.98 -0.89 4.95
N ARG A 11 19.75 -0.20 3.82
CA ARG A 11 18.89 0.98 3.76
C ARG A 11 17.41 0.60 4.01
N ARG A 12 16.72 1.45 4.72
CA ARG A 12 15.29 1.29 4.95
C ARG A 12 14.53 1.38 3.63
N ARG A 13 13.54 0.51 3.43
CA ARG A 13 12.71 0.46 2.21
C ARG A 13 11.38 1.15 2.46
N VAL A 14 11.03 2.13 1.63
CA VAL A 14 9.69 2.73 1.53
C VAL A 14 9.02 2.16 0.30
N LYS A 15 7.88 1.47 0.47
CA LYS A 15 7.19 0.80 -0.63
C LYS A 15 5.83 1.42 -0.90
N ILE A 16 5.50 1.56 -2.19
CA ILE A 16 4.18 1.97 -2.64
C ILE A 16 3.81 1.23 -3.93
N SER A 17 2.55 0.85 -4.09
CA SER A 17 2.06 0.33 -5.37
C SER A 17 1.84 1.47 -6.36
N VAL A 18 1.98 1.19 -7.67
CA VAL A 18 1.67 2.15 -8.74
C VAL A 18 0.26 2.72 -8.55
N ARG A 19 -0.73 1.87 -8.31
CA ARG A 19 -2.10 2.31 -8.06
C ARG A 19 -2.19 3.32 -6.91
N ASN A 20 -1.61 3.01 -5.76
CA ASN A 20 -1.67 3.91 -4.60
C ASN A 20 -0.91 5.21 -4.84
N LEU A 21 0.20 5.17 -5.60
CA LEU A 21 0.97 6.35 -5.96
C LEU A 21 0.13 7.31 -6.80
N VAL A 22 -0.48 6.84 -7.90
CA VAL A 22 -1.28 7.68 -8.79
C VAL A 22 -2.56 8.18 -8.12
N GLU A 23 -3.24 7.32 -7.35
CA GLU A 23 -4.42 7.71 -6.57
C GLU A 23 -4.07 8.76 -5.51
N PHE A 24 -2.89 8.66 -4.88
CA PHE A 24 -2.47 9.62 -3.85
C PHE A 24 -2.14 11.00 -4.45
N VAL A 25 -1.42 11.02 -5.58
CA VAL A 25 -0.93 12.28 -6.17
C VAL A 25 -1.98 12.96 -7.04
N LEU A 26 -2.75 12.19 -7.82
CA LEU A 26 -3.63 12.72 -8.86
C LEU A 26 -5.11 12.68 -8.50
N ARG A 27 -5.47 12.13 -7.35
CA ARG A 27 -6.87 12.09 -6.93
C ARG A 27 -7.38 13.50 -6.68
N SER A 28 -8.49 13.82 -7.33
CA SER A 28 -9.17 15.10 -7.21
C SER A 28 -10.66 14.88 -6.98
N GLY A 29 -11.37 15.91 -6.51
CA GLY A 29 -12.80 15.86 -6.22
C GLY A 29 -13.13 15.47 -4.78
N ASP A 30 -14.43 15.40 -4.48
CA ASP A 30 -14.95 15.13 -3.13
C ASP A 30 -14.88 13.65 -2.77
N ILE A 31 -14.91 13.38 -1.46
CA ILE A 31 -15.02 12.02 -0.93
C ILE A 31 -16.45 11.54 -1.12
N ASP A 32 -16.64 10.53 -1.96
CA ASP A 32 -17.94 9.87 -2.14
C ASP A 32 -18.04 8.63 -1.23
N ASN A 33 -18.88 8.71 -0.22
CA ASN A 33 -19.14 7.64 0.74
C ASN A 33 -20.51 6.95 0.53
N ARG A 34 -21.21 7.22 -0.58
CA ARG A 34 -22.55 6.70 -0.87
C ARG A 34 -22.56 5.20 -1.20
N ARG A 35 -21.43 4.62 -1.62
CA ARG A 35 -21.34 3.20 -1.95
C ARG A 35 -21.26 2.35 -0.70
N THR A 36 -22.09 1.30 -0.62
CA THR A 36 -22.05 0.30 0.45
C THR A 36 -20.91 -0.70 0.23
N ALA A 37 -20.41 -1.30 1.31
CA ALA A 37 -19.33 -2.30 1.24
C ALA A 37 -19.71 -3.54 0.38
N GLY A 38 -20.99 -3.90 0.31
CA GLY A 38 -21.49 -4.99 -0.53
C GLY A 38 -21.34 -4.69 -2.03
N ALA A 39 -21.83 -3.52 -2.48
CA ALA A 39 -21.70 -3.09 -3.87
C ALA A 39 -20.24 -2.98 -4.33
N GLN A 40 -19.35 -2.59 -3.43
CA GLN A 40 -17.91 -2.50 -3.72
C GLN A 40 -17.28 -3.88 -3.93
N LYS A 41 -17.68 -4.89 -3.16
CA LYS A 41 -17.18 -6.26 -3.30
C LYS A 41 -17.66 -6.91 -4.61
N GLU A 42 -18.91 -6.72 -4.96
CA GLU A 42 -19.47 -7.21 -6.22
C GLU A 42 -18.77 -6.55 -7.42
N ALA A 43 -18.58 -5.24 -7.41
CA ALA A 43 -17.84 -4.50 -8.44
C ALA A 43 -16.39 -5.01 -8.60
N MET A 44 -15.70 -5.35 -7.51
CA MET A 44 -14.35 -5.92 -7.57
C MET A 44 -14.33 -7.32 -8.19
N GLN A 45 -15.31 -8.17 -7.87
CA GLN A 45 -15.41 -9.52 -8.44
C GLN A 45 -15.71 -9.47 -9.93
N GLU A 46 -16.64 -8.62 -10.33
CA GLU A 46 -17.02 -8.42 -11.71
C GLU A 46 -15.87 -7.81 -12.52
N GLY A 47 -15.17 -6.81 -11.98
CA GLY A 47 -13.95 -6.27 -12.57
C GLY A 47 -12.91 -7.35 -12.84
N THR A 48 -12.65 -8.25 -11.87
CA THR A 48 -11.70 -9.36 -12.03
C THR A 48 -12.15 -10.34 -13.12
N ARG A 49 -13.44 -10.60 -13.23
CA ARG A 49 -14.03 -11.46 -14.28
C ARG A 49 -13.77 -10.86 -15.67
N ILE A 50 -14.03 -9.59 -15.83
CA ILE A 50 -13.85 -8.86 -17.10
C ILE A 50 -12.38 -8.81 -17.50
N HIS A 51 -11.46 -8.50 -16.58
CA HIS A 51 -10.01 -8.52 -16.88
C HIS A 51 -9.60 -9.86 -17.48
N ARG A 52 -9.94 -10.97 -16.80
CA ARG A 52 -9.60 -12.33 -17.28
C ARG A 52 -10.26 -12.65 -18.62
N LYS A 53 -11.49 -12.18 -18.87
CA LYS A 53 -12.18 -12.38 -20.14
C LYS A 53 -11.43 -11.68 -21.28
N ILE A 54 -11.10 -10.41 -21.09
CA ILE A 54 -10.37 -9.61 -22.09
C ILE A 54 -8.98 -10.19 -22.35
N GLN A 55 -8.23 -10.53 -21.31
CA GLN A 55 -6.89 -11.12 -21.41
C GLN A 55 -6.90 -12.43 -22.21
N ARG A 56 -7.92 -13.30 -22.01
CA ARG A 56 -8.05 -14.57 -22.76
C ARG A 56 -8.39 -14.41 -24.23
N GLN A 57 -8.94 -13.29 -24.62
CA GLN A 57 -9.29 -12.98 -26.01
C GLN A 57 -8.10 -12.42 -26.81
N GLN A 58 -6.98 -12.14 -26.15
CA GLN A 58 -5.80 -11.58 -26.78
C GLN A 58 -4.98 -12.66 -27.50
N GLY A 59 -4.16 -12.22 -28.45
CA GLY A 59 -3.25 -13.10 -29.20
C GLY A 59 -1.99 -13.50 -28.43
N PRO A 60 -1.12 -14.30 -29.01
CA PRO A 60 0.08 -14.86 -28.38
C PRO A 60 1.14 -13.80 -28.00
N SER A 61 1.10 -12.61 -28.60
CA SER A 61 1.96 -11.47 -28.26
C SER A 61 1.54 -10.76 -26.96
N TYR A 62 0.40 -11.14 -26.36
CA TYR A 62 -0.11 -10.53 -25.14
C TYR A 62 0.39 -11.27 -23.89
N ARG A 63 1.12 -10.57 -23.03
CA ARG A 63 1.56 -11.07 -21.73
C ARG A 63 0.69 -10.43 -20.63
N ALA A 64 -0.12 -11.25 -19.96
CA ALA A 64 -1.01 -10.78 -18.89
C ALA A 64 -0.29 -10.71 -17.55
N GLU A 65 -0.72 -9.79 -16.67
CA GLU A 65 -0.34 -9.69 -15.27
C GLU A 65 1.18 -9.55 -15.06
N VAL A 66 1.84 -8.70 -15.87
CA VAL A 66 3.29 -8.52 -15.82
C VAL A 66 3.69 -7.68 -14.62
N PHE A 67 4.48 -8.25 -13.71
CA PHE A 67 5.02 -7.52 -12.57
C PHE A 67 6.13 -6.58 -13.02
N LEU A 68 6.01 -5.31 -12.65
CA LEU A 68 6.98 -4.26 -12.93
C LEU A 68 7.34 -3.53 -11.64
N ARG A 69 8.61 -3.11 -11.55
CA ARG A 69 9.16 -2.41 -10.40
C ARG A 69 10.10 -1.31 -10.86
N HIS A 70 10.02 -0.17 -10.19
CA HIS A 70 10.99 0.91 -10.33
C HIS A 70 11.53 1.27 -8.95
N GLN A 71 12.83 1.59 -8.88
CA GLN A 71 13.51 1.92 -7.63
C GLN A 71 14.15 3.28 -7.73
N VAL A 72 13.99 4.08 -6.69
CA VAL A 72 14.58 5.41 -6.58
C VAL A 72 15.40 5.47 -5.31
N GLU A 73 16.70 5.75 -5.48
CA GLU A 73 17.60 5.94 -4.37
C GLU A 73 17.44 7.34 -3.77
N GLU A 74 17.35 7.39 -2.45
CA GLU A 74 17.27 8.64 -1.69
C GLU A 74 18.20 8.52 -0.48
N GLU A 75 18.61 9.64 0.09
CA GLU A 75 19.42 9.64 1.30
C GLU A 75 18.70 8.92 2.45
N GLY A 76 19.28 7.82 2.89
CA GLY A 76 18.82 6.99 4.01
C GLY A 76 17.75 5.93 3.65
N PHE A 77 17.14 5.95 2.46
CA PHE A 77 16.15 4.93 2.10
C PHE A 77 16.09 4.62 0.60
N LEU A 78 15.50 3.50 0.26
CA LEU A 78 15.17 3.10 -1.10
C LEU A 78 13.66 3.18 -1.27
N LEU A 79 13.18 4.04 -2.19
CA LEU A 79 11.78 4.06 -2.58
C LEU A 79 11.54 2.97 -3.64
N ILE A 80 10.60 2.07 -3.38
CA ILE A 80 10.22 0.99 -4.28
C ILE A 80 8.78 1.24 -4.75
N ILE A 81 8.61 1.41 -6.04
CA ILE A 81 7.31 1.57 -6.70
C ILE A 81 7.08 0.32 -7.54
N GLU A 82 6.03 -0.44 -7.23
CA GLU A 82 5.81 -1.73 -7.87
C GLU A 82 4.32 -1.98 -8.15
N GLY A 83 4.04 -2.85 -9.14
CA GLY A 83 2.69 -3.24 -9.46
C GLY A 83 2.64 -4.25 -10.59
N ARG A 84 1.44 -4.56 -11.07
CA ARG A 84 1.21 -5.46 -12.20
C ARG A 84 0.46 -4.71 -13.28
N ALA A 85 1.06 -4.63 -14.47
CA ALA A 85 0.37 -4.19 -15.66
C ALA A 85 -0.63 -5.28 -16.08
N ASP A 86 -1.85 -4.90 -16.43
CA ASP A 86 -2.88 -5.86 -16.85
C ASP A 86 -2.46 -6.62 -18.10
N GLY A 87 -1.75 -5.95 -19.01
CA GLY A 87 -1.19 -6.59 -20.20
C GLY A 87 -0.03 -5.82 -20.84
N ILE A 88 0.87 -6.56 -21.48
CA ILE A 88 1.92 -6.02 -22.35
C ILE A 88 1.84 -6.77 -23.68
N ILE A 89 1.72 -6.02 -24.78
CA ILE A 89 1.70 -6.54 -26.15
C ILE A 89 3.06 -6.24 -26.77
N GLU A 90 3.78 -7.29 -27.16
CA GLU A 90 5.08 -7.18 -27.81
C GLU A 90 4.94 -7.58 -29.28
N GLU A 91 5.05 -6.62 -30.18
CA GLU A 91 4.96 -6.83 -31.63
C GLU A 91 6.20 -6.26 -32.33
N PRO A 92 6.52 -6.69 -33.56
CA PRO A 92 7.61 -6.11 -34.31
C PRO A 92 7.47 -4.59 -34.54
N SER A 93 6.25 -4.07 -34.48
CA SER A 93 5.91 -2.65 -34.62
C SER A 93 6.15 -1.84 -33.34
N GLY A 94 6.41 -2.49 -32.19
CA GLY A 94 6.63 -1.83 -30.91
C GLY A 94 5.87 -2.49 -29.76
N VAL A 95 5.98 -1.88 -28.59
CA VAL A 95 5.37 -2.35 -27.35
C VAL A 95 4.14 -1.51 -26.99
N THR A 96 3.10 -2.19 -26.53
CA THR A 96 1.88 -1.55 -26.00
C THR A 96 1.65 -2.01 -24.57
N ILE A 97 1.51 -1.08 -23.65
CA ILE A 97 1.08 -1.35 -22.27
C ILE A 97 -0.44 -1.16 -22.23
N ASP A 98 -1.16 -2.19 -21.83
CA ASP A 98 -2.62 -2.24 -21.77
C ASP A 98 -3.10 -2.27 -20.31
N GLU A 99 -3.90 -1.29 -19.94
CA GLU A 99 -4.55 -1.20 -18.63
C GLU A 99 -6.06 -1.36 -18.82
N ILE A 100 -6.66 -2.34 -18.15
CA ILE A 100 -8.06 -2.73 -18.31
C ILE A 100 -8.88 -2.18 -17.15
N LYS A 101 -10.03 -1.59 -17.43
CA LYS A 101 -10.96 -1.09 -16.43
C LYS A 101 -12.40 -1.49 -16.75
N GLY A 102 -13.03 -2.23 -15.81
CA GLY A 102 -14.47 -2.45 -15.80
C GLY A 102 -15.18 -1.22 -15.21
N VAL A 103 -16.17 -0.70 -15.89
CA VAL A 103 -16.92 0.50 -15.48
C VAL A 103 -18.43 0.31 -15.64
N TYR A 104 -19.20 0.95 -14.77
CA TYR A 104 -20.69 1.02 -14.87
C TYR A 104 -21.13 2.28 -15.66
N LEU A 105 -20.53 2.47 -16.82
CA LEU A 105 -20.76 3.62 -17.70
C LEU A 105 -20.93 3.11 -19.15
N ASP A 106 -21.66 3.86 -19.96
CA ASP A 106 -21.65 3.65 -21.39
C ASP A 106 -20.25 4.05 -21.93
N VAL A 107 -19.48 3.03 -22.32
CA VAL A 107 -18.12 3.25 -22.82
C VAL A 107 -18.09 3.98 -24.14
N ASN A 108 -19.17 3.97 -24.92
CA ASN A 108 -19.27 4.66 -26.20
C ASN A 108 -19.38 6.17 -26.05
N GLU A 109 -19.89 6.65 -24.91
CA GLU A 109 -19.97 8.07 -24.59
C GLU A 109 -18.63 8.64 -24.05
N MET A 110 -17.67 7.80 -23.66
CA MET A 110 -16.38 8.25 -23.15
C MET A 110 -15.58 8.94 -24.24
N LYS A 111 -15.20 10.19 -24.04
CA LYS A 111 -14.39 10.97 -24.98
C LYS A 111 -12.88 10.79 -24.75
N GLU A 112 -12.50 10.58 -23.50
CA GLU A 112 -11.10 10.45 -23.05
C GLU A 112 -11.01 9.48 -21.86
N PRO A 113 -9.84 8.91 -21.60
CA PRO A 113 -9.63 8.06 -20.46
C PRO A 113 -9.61 8.86 -19.14
N ASN A 114 -9.99 8.21 -18.05
CA ASN A 114 -9.83 8.79 -16.72
C ASN A 114 -8.34 9.06 -16.44
N PRO A 115 -7.95 10.28 -16.01
CA PRO A 115 -6.55 10.65 -15.81
C PRO A 115 -5.80 9.74 -14.82
N VAL A 116 -6.44 9.29 -13.75
CA VAL A 116 -5.82 8.40 -12.75
C VAL A 116 -5.56 7.00 -13.34
N HIS A 117 -6.48 6.49 -14.15
CA HIS A 117 -6.29 5.20 -14.82
C HIS A 117 -5.17 5.29 -15.88
N LEU A 118 -5.18 6.36 -16.69
CA LEU A 118 -4.13 6.61 -17.68
C LEU A 118 -2.75 6.74 -17.03
N ALA A 119 -2.67 7.43 -15.89
CA ALA A 119 -1.44 7.59 -15.13
C ALA A 119 -0.88 6.23 -14.65
N GLN A 120 -1.73 5.28 -14.31
CA GLN A 120 -1.34 3.92 -13.95
C GLN A 120 -0.65 3.22 -15.12
N ALA A 121 -1.25 3.26 -16.31
CA ALA A 121 -0.67 2.72 -17.53
C ALA A 121 0.64 3.43 -17.93
N MET A 122 0.72 4.76 -17.75
CA MET A 122 1.93 5.54 -18.02
C MET A 122 3.08 5.19 -17.10
N CYS A 123 2.83 4.90 -15.79
CA CYS A 123 3.86 4.40 -14.91
C CYS A 123 4.44 3.07 -15.39
N TYR A 124 3.57 2.13 -15.78
CA TYR A 124 4.02 0.84 -16.30
C TYR A 124 4.77 0.98 -17.64
N ALA A 125 4.31 1.90 -18.50
CA ALA A 125 5.02 2.20 -19.74
C ALA A 125 6.43 2.74 -19.48
N TRP A 126 6.57 3.69 -18.55
CA TRP A 126 7.88 4.20 -18.14
C TRP A 126 8.77 3.09 -17.58
N PHE A 127 8.27 2.24 -16.67
CA PHE A 127 9.07 1.18 -16.10
C PHE A 127 9.56 0.22 -17.17
N TYR A 128 8.70 -0.13 -18.12
CA TYR A 128 9.02 -1.05 -19.19
C TYR A 128 10.03 -0.47 -20.19
N VAL A 129 9.82 0.74 -20.69
CA VAL A 129 10.76 1.37 -21.64
C VAL A 129 12.11 1.65 -21.00
N SER A 130 12.14 2.03 -19.73
CA SER A 130 13.37 2.27 -18.97
C SER A 130 14.16 0.97 -18.77
N GLU A 131 13.50 -0.14 -18.40
CA GLU A 131 14.14 -1.43 -18.17
C GLU A 131 14.71 -2.05 -19.46
N HIS A 132 14.00 -1.86 -20.60
CA HIS A 132 14.34 -2.46 -21.89
C HIS A 132 15.06 -1.51 -22.85
N ASN A 133 15.36 -0.27 -22.42
CA ASN A 133 15.98 0.77 -23.21
C ASN A 133 15.25 1.03 -24.56
N LEU A 134 13.92 1.08 -24.53
CA LEU A 134 13.09 1.33 -25.69
C LEU A 134 12.92 2.84 -25.92
N PRO A 135 12.82 3.30 -27.17
CA PRO A 135 12.65 4.72 -27.48
C PRO A 135 11.24 5.24 -27.18
N GLU A 136 10.24 4.34 -27.21
CA GLU A 136 8.83 4.70 -27.05
C GLU A 136 8.01 3.45 -26.67
N ALA A 137 6.79 3.67 -26.18
CA ALA A 137 5.76 2.64 -26.03
C ALA A 137 4.37 3.25 -26.29
N ALA A 138 3.45 2.43 -26.77
CA ALA A 138 2.04 2.79 -26.78
C ALA A 138 1.43 2.53 -25.40
N VAL A 139 0.65 3.50 -24.93
CA VAL A 139 -0.17 3.39 -23.72
C VAL A 139 -1.61 3.19 -24.16
N GLN A 140 -2.21 2.07 -23.78
CA GLN A 140 -3.58 1.70 -24.10
C GLN A 140 -4.43 1.61 -22.85
N MET A 141 -5.57 2.28 -22.87
CA MET A 141 -6.63 2.10 -21.87
C MET A 141 -7.75 1.28 -22.49
N THR A 142 -8.06 0.14 -21.92
CA THR A 142 -9.16 -0.74 -22.33
C THR A 142 -10.29 -0.66 -21.33
N TYR A 143 -11.37 0.06 -21.65
CA TYR A 143 -12.58 0.13 -20.85
C TYR A 143 -13.60 -0.90 -21.31
N CYS A 144 -14.23 -1.58 -20.35
CA CYS A 144 -15.32 -2.51 -20.60
C CYS A 144 -16.51 -2.15 -19.72
N SER A 145 -17.69 -1.97 -20.31
CA SER A 145 -18.94 -1.83 -19.57
C SER A 145 -19.24 -3.11 -18.82
N LEU A 146 -19.47 -3.02 -17.51
CA LEU A 146 -19.86 -4.17 -16.68
C LEU A 146 -21.32 -4.62 -16.92
N GLU A 147 -22.13 -3.79 -17.61
CA GLU A 147 -23.51 -4.08 -17.94
C GLU A 147 -23.67 -4.69 -19.34
N THR A 148 -23.03 -4.07 -20.35
CA THR A 148 -23.19 -4.48 -21.76
C THR A 148 -22.02 -5.29 -22.30
N GLU A 149 -20.90 -5.34 -21.57
CA GLU A 149 -19.62 -5.93 -21.98
C GLU A 149 -19.01 -5.29 -23.24
N GLU A 150 -19.50 -4.15 -23.67
CA GLU A 150 -18.91 -3.37 -24.76
C GLU A 150 -17.55 -2.84 -24.37
N ILE A 151 -16.63 -2.80 -25.35
CA ILE A 151 -15.24 -2.44 -25.13
C ILE A 151 -14.88 -1.19 -25.94
N ARG A 152 -14.27 -0.21 -25.26
CA ARG A 152 -13.64 0.96 -25.89
C ARG A 152 -12.18 1.05 -25.53
N ARG A 153 -11.34 1.34 -26.53
CA ARG A 153 -9.90 1.50 -26.34
C ARG A 153 -9.44 2.90 -26.71
N PHE A 154 -8.56 3.44 -25.88
CA PHE A 154 -7.83 4.68 -26.14
C PHE A 154 -6.35 4.32 -26.19
N LYS A 155 -5.69 4.59 -27.32
CA LYS A 155 -4.28 4.26 -27.52
C LYS A 155 -3.51 5.52 -27.96
N THR A 156 -2.38 5.77 -27.30
CA THR A 156 -1.49 6.90 -27.60
C THR A 156 -0.05 6.41 -27.50
N VAL A 157 0.79 6.75 -28.47
CA VAL A 157 2.24 6.50 -28.40
C VAL A 157 2.89 7.62 -27.59
N LYS A 158 3.82 7.23 -26.74
CA LYS A 158 4.64 8.13 -25.92
C LYS A 158 6.11 7.77 -26.02
N THR A 159 6.94 8.76 -26.26
CA THR A 159 8.39 8.60 -26.24
C THR A 159 8.87 8.31 -24.81
N ALA A 160 10.02 7.64 -24.69
CA ALA A 160 10.66 7.41 -23.37
C ALA A 160 10.88 8.72 -22.62
N GLN A 161 11.29 9.79 -23.33
CA GLN A 161 11.51 11.10 -22.73
C GLN A 161 10.23 11.75 -22.21
N GLU A 162 9.10 11.63 -22.93
CA GLU A 162 7.80 12.12 -22.44
C GLU A 162 7.34 11.36 -21.20
N LEU A 163 7.50 10.03 -21.18
CA LEU A 163 7.16 9.17 -20.04
C LEU A 163 8.04 9.48 -18.83
N GLU A 164 9.33 9.65 -19.05
CA GLU A 164 10.29 10.03 -18.00
C GLU A 164 9.92 11.37 -17.37
N ASN A 165 9.79 12.42 -18.19
CA ASN A 165 9.48 13.76 -17.71
C ASN A 165 8.18 13.79 -16.91
N TRP A 166 7.15 13.09 -17.40
CA TRP A 166 5.88 12.98 -16.71
C TRP A 166 6.03 12.22 -15.38
N PHE A 167 6.73 11.09 -15.39
CA PHE A 167 6.94 10.28 -14.17
C PHE A 167 7.77 11.03 -13.13
N GLN A 168 8.79 11.77 -13.52
CA GLN A 168 9.58 12.61 -12.61
C GLN A 168 8.72 13.70 -11.95
N GLY A 169 7.76 14.29 -12.66
CA GLY A 169 6.79 15.20 -12.07
C GLY A 169 5.92 14.53 -11.01
N LEU A 170 5.39 13.35 -11.30
CA LEU A 170 4.60 12.54 -10.36
C LEU A 170 5.44 12.16 -9.12
N LEU A 171 6.67 11.71 -9.35
CA LEU A 171 7.62 11.32 -8.31
C LEU A 171 7.98 12.50 -7.40
N HIS A 172 8.24 13.69 -7.97
CA HIS A 172 8.56 14.90 -7.20
C HIS A 172 7.48 15.21 -6.16
N GLU A 173 6.21 15.14 -6.54
CA GLU A 173 5.10 15.37 -5.60
C GLU A 173 5.01 14.30 -4.51
N TYR A 174 5.27 13.04 -4.85
CA TYR A 174 5.23 11.97 -3.87
C TYR A 174 6.42 11.96 -2.91
N MET A 175 7.62 12.40 -3.36
CA MET A 175 8.85 12.36 -2.55
C MET A 175 8.75 13.10 -1.22
N LYS A 176 7.96 14.16 -1.14
CA LYS A 176 7.64 14.87 0.12
C LYS A 176 7.10 13.90 1.16
N TRP A 177 6.19 13.01 0.74
CA TRP A 177 5.56 12.00 1.60
C TRP A 177 6.48 10.81 1.88
N ALA A 178 7.25 10.36 0.91
CA ALA A 178 8.23 9.29 1.11
C ALA A 178 9.26 9.67 2.17
N ARG A 179 9.82 10.88 2.09
CA ARG A 179 10.74 11.44 3.11
C ARG A 179 10.07 11.55 4.48
N TYR A 180 8.85 12.09 4.52
CA TYR A 180 8.09 12.18 5.75
C TYR A 180 7.85 10.80 6.38
N LEU A 181 7.45 9.80 5.63
CA LEU A 181 7.25 8.43 6.10
C LEU A 181 8.55 7.82 6.65
N TYR A 182 9.66 8.02 5.94
CA TYR A 182 10.98 7.58 6.37
C TYR A 182 11.37 8.20 7.70
N HIS A 183 11.37 9.53 7.81
CA HIS A 183 11.77 10.23 9.04
C HIS A 183 10.87 9.88 10.22
N ASN A 184 9.55 9.77 10.00
CA ASN A 184 8.63 9.32 11.04
C ASN A 184 8.92 7.89 11.50
N ALA A 185 9.28 6.99 10.58
CA ALA A 185 9.59 5.61 10.94
C ALA A 185 10.91 5.53 11.72
N VAL A 186 11.93 6.29 11.35
CA VAL A 186 13.21 6.37 12.11
C VAL A 186 12.93 6.86 13.52
N ARG A 187 12.29 8.01 13.67
CA ARG A 187 11.98 8.60 14.97
C ARG A 187 11.10 7.70 15.84
N ARG A 188 10.11 7.04 15.22
CA ARG A 188 9.28 6.05 15.89
C ARG A 188 10.12 4.92 16.48
N ASP A 189 10.97 4.31 15.67
CA ASP A 189 11.72 3.13 16.07
C ASP A 189 12.78 3.46 17.13
N GLU A 190 13.40 4.63 17.06
CA GLU A 190 14.29 5.15 18.11
C GLU A 190 13.53 5.29 19.43
N SER A 191 12.38 5.99 19.42
CA SER A 191 11.57 6.15 20.63
C SER A 191 11.09 4.82 21.22
N LEU A 192 10.78 3.85 20.37
CA LEU A 192 10.33 2.52 20.80
C LEU A 192 11.47 1.71 21.43
N ARG A 193 12.70 1.84 20.92
CA ARG A 193 13.87 1.14 21.50
C ARG A 193 14.25 1.71 22.87
N GLU A 194 14.13 3.02 23.07
CA GLU A 194 14.44 3.69 24.32
C GLU A 194 13.34 3.57 25.39
N LEU A 195 12.11 3.34 24.94
CA LEU A 195 10.92 3.30 25.82
C LEU A 195 11.08 2.30 26.95
N GLN A 196 10.86 2.75 28.19
CA GLN A 196 10.87 1.91 29.38
C GLN A 196 9.44 1.65 29.88
N PHE A 197 9.25 0.54 30.59
CA PHE A 197 7.96 0.27 31.24
C PHE A 197 7.68 1.35 32.29
N PRO A 198 6.52 2.02 32.26
CA PRO A 198 6.30 3.28 32.97
C PRO A 198 6.16 3.15 34.50
N PHE A 199 6.00 1.93 35.01
CA PHE A 199 5.73 1.68 36.44
C PHE A 199 6.55 0.50 36.95
N ALA A 200 6.59 0.31 38.27
CA ALA A 200 7.03 -0.97 38.86
C ALA A 200 6.07 -2.08 38.44
N TYR A 201 6.63 -3.22 38.04
CA TYR A 201 5.81 -4.37 37.66
C TYR A 201 5.05 -4.93 38.84
N ARG A 202 3.75 -5.18 38.67
CA ARG A 202 2.93 -5.94 39.60
C ARG A 202 3.24 -7.42 39.45
N LYS A 203 2.87 -8.22 40.48
CA LYS A 203 3.03 -9.69 40.44
C LYS A 203 2.39 -10.29 39.18
N GLY A 204 3.14 -11.06 38.40
CA GLY A 204 2.72 -11.69 37.15
C GLY A 204 2.66 -10.75 35.92
N GLN A 205 2.78 -9.44 36.11
CA GLN A 205 2.70 -8.48 35.04
C GLN A 205 3.92 -8.54 34.11
N ARG A 206 5.11 -8.74 34.65
CA ARG A 206 6.35 -8.91 33.89
C ARG A 206 6.31 -10.18 33.04
N ASP A 207 5.85 -11.30 33.62
CA ASP A 207 5.76 -12.58 32.90
C ASP A 207 4.79 -12.49 31.71
N LEU A 208 3.68 -11.78 31.92
CA LEU A 208 2.72 -11.47 30.87
C LEU A 208 3.37 -10.66 29.74
N ALA A 209 4.06 -9.57 30.05
CA ALA A 209 4.74 -8.72 29.08
C ALA A 209 5.80 -9.50 28.28
N VAL A 210 6.60 -10.32 28.94
CA VAL A 210 7.60 -11.20 28.31
C VAL A 210 6.93 -12.21 27.37
N SER A 211 5.81 -12.79 27.78
CA SER A 211 5.07 -13.74 26.96
C SER A 211 4.50 -13.10 25.71
N VAL A 212 3.96 -11.88 25.81
CA VAL A 212 3.48 -11.09 24.66
C VAL A 212 4.64 -10.78 23.70
N TYR A 213 5.74 -10.24 24.22
CA TYR A 213 6.92 -9.91 23.39
C TYR A 213 7.42 -11.16 22.62
N ARG A 214 7.64 -12.29 23.31
CA ARG A 214 8.08 -13.54 22.69
C ARG A 214 7.11 -14.07 21.63
N THR A 215 5.82 -13.83 21.84
CA THR A 215 4.77 -14.27 20.92
C THR A 215 4.81 -13.43 19.65
N VAL A 216 4.92 -12.11 19.77
CA VAL A 216 5.04 -11.20 18.62
C VAL A 216 6.32 -11.48 17.84
N SER A 217 7.47 -11.54 18.51
CA SER A 217 8.77 -11.78 17.87
C SER A 217 8.87 -13.13 17.14
N ARG A 218 8.04 -14.11 17.52
CA ARG A 218 7.99 -15.44 16.89
C ARG A 218 6.84 -15.63 15.91
N GLY A 219 6.02 -14.58 15.67
CA GLY A 219 4.84 -14.67 14.81
C GLY A 219 3.79 -15.69 15.26
N ARG A 220 3.63 -15.87 16.58
CA ARG A 220 2.73 -16.87 17.17
C ARG A 220 1.43 -16.25 17.70
N LYS A 221 0.51 -17.09 18.17
CA LYS A 221 -0.74 -16.70 18.83
C LYS A 221 -0.59 -16.91 20.34
N LEU A 222 -1.18 -16.01 21.13
CA LEU A 222 -1.19 -16.08 22.60
C LEU A 222 -2.62 -15.85 23.10
N PHE A 223 -3.08 -16.75 23.96
CA PHE A 223 -4.32 -16.61 24.72
C PHE A 223 -3.95 -16.32 26.16
N ILE A 224 -4.54 -15.26 26.72
CA ILE A 224 -4.20 -14.76 28.05
C ILE A 224 -5.46 -14.74 28.91
N GLN A 225 -5.39 -15.43 30.03
CA GLN A 225 -6.35 -15.32 31.14
C GLN A 225 -5.65 -14.68 32.33
N ALA A 226 -6.10 -13.50 32.73
CA ALA A 226 -5.50 -12.77 33.84
C ALA A 226 -6.58 -12.00 34.61
N PRO A 227 -6.46 -11.86 35.96
CA PRO A 227 -7.43 -11.14 36.78
C PRO A 227 -7.56 -9.68 36.41
N THR A 228 -8.68 -9.06 36.80
CA THR A 228 -8.87 -7.62 36.67
C THR A 228 -7.84 -6.87 37.51
N GLY A 229 -7.45 -5.66 37.06
CA GLY A 229 -6.51 -4.82 37.82
C GLY A 229 -5.02 -5.11 37.64
N ILE A 230 -4.62 -6.21 36.97
CA ILE A 230 -3.21 -6.52 36.73
C ILE A 230 -2.54 -5.59 35.65
N GLY A 231 -3.32 -4.77 34.98
CA GLY A 231 -2.80 -3.89 33.94
C GLY A 231 -2.59 -4.59 32.59
N LYS A 232 -3.54 -5.46 32.18
CA LYS A 232 -3.49 -6.24 30.91
C LYS A 232 -3.21 -5.39 29.69
N THR A 233 -3.84 -4.23 29.56
CA THR A 233 -3.69 -3.35 28.40
C THR A 233 -2.25 -2.90 28.23
N LEU A 234 -1.65 -2.35 29.28
CA LEU A 234 -0.25 -1.90 29.25
C LEU A 234 0.71 -3.08 29.04
N SER A 235 0.45 -4.24 29.68
CA SER A 235 1.27 -5.44 29.55
C SER A 235 1.18 -6.13 28.19
N ALA A 236 0.16 -5.80 27.40
CA ALA A 236 0.04 -6.24 26.01
C ALA A 236 0.61 -5.18 25.04
N MET A 237 0.27 -3.91 25.22
CA MET A 237 0.65 -2.85 24.30
C MET A 237 2.14 -2.52 24.36
N PHE A 238 2.71 -2.34 25.56
CA PHE A 238 4.12 -1.99 25.71
C PHE A 238 5.07 -3.00 25.04
N PRO A 239 5.01 -4.30 25.31
CA PRO A 239 5.92 -5.25 24.66
C PRO A 239 5.66 -5.41 23.16
N SER A 240 4.42 -5.21 22.69
CA SER A 240 4.11 -5.19 21.26
C SER A 240 4.75 -3.98 20.56
N LEU A 241 4.71 -2.81 21.20
CA LEU A 241 5.38 -1.61 20.72
C LEU A 241 6.90 -1.77 20.70
N LYS A 242 7.50 -2.36 21.74
CA LYS A 242 8.93 -2.71 21.76
C LYS A 242 9.30 -3.62 20.59
N ALA A 243 8.50 -4.66 20.35
CA ALA A 243 8.71 -5.58 19.24
C ALA A 243 8.65 -4.87 17.87
N ILE A 244 7.76 -3.88 17.69
CA ILE A 244 7.73 -3.03 16.48
C ILE A 244 9.04 -2.24 16.34
N GLY A 245 9.56 -1.64 17.40
CA GLY A 245 10.82 -0.91 17.40
C GLY A 245 12.05 -1.76 17.03
N GLU A 246 11.94 -3.07 17.20
CA GLU A 246 12.96 -4.06 16.84
C GLU A 246 12.72 -4.74 15.48
N GLY A 247 11.68 -4.29 14.73
CA GLY A 247 11.40 -4.74 13.37
C GLY A 247 10.49 -5.97 13.26
N TYR A 248 9.86 -6.41 14.35
CA TYR A 248 8.94 -7.56 14.34
C TYR A 248 7.51 -7.21 13.90
N GLY A 249 7.27 -5.99 13.43
CA GLY A 249 5.99 -5.53 12.91
C GLY A 249 5.97 -4.04 12.64
N ASP A 250 4.95 -3.57 11.90
CA ASP A 250 4.82 -2.15 11.51
C ASP A 250 3.62 -1.46 12.15
N LYS A 251 2.61 -2.22 12.53
CA LYS A 251 1.32 -1.72 13.03
C LYS A 251 0.82 -2.55 14.18
N LEU A 252 0.14 -1.89 15.12
CA LEU A 252 -0.58 -2.52 16.22
C LEU A 252 -2.08 -2.24 16.06
N PHE A 253 -2.91 -3.28 15.98
CA PHE A 253 -4.35 -3.18 16.03
C PHE A 253 -4.86 -3.62 17.40
N TYR A 254 -5.39 -2.66 18.16
CA TYR A 254 -6.04 -2.94 19.43
C TYR A 254 -7.56 -3.01 19.22
N LEU A 255 -8.10 -4.22 19.19
CA LEU A 255 -9.52 -4.46 18.92
C LEU A 255 -10.29 -4.60 20.23
N THR A 256 -11.40 -3.89 20.37
CA THR A 256 -12.25 -3.93 21.54
C THR A 256 -13.74 -3.80 21.16
N ALA A 257 -14.59 -4.57 21.82
CA ALA A 257 -16.04 -4.51 21.66
C ALA A 257 -16.71 -3.39 22.48
N LYS A 258 -16.01 -2.84 23.49
CA LYS A 258 -16.59 -1.89 24.46
C LYS A 258 -15.88 -0.54 24.42
N THR A 259 -16.64 0.54 24.49
CA THR A 259 -16.13 1.92 24.52
C THR A 259 -15.17 2.17 25.68
N ILE A 260 -15.48 1.68 26.88
CA ILE A 260 -14.63 1.80 28.08
C ILE A 260 -13.24 1.17 27.85
N THR A 261 -13.16 0.03 27.16
CA THR A 261 -11.87 -0.62 26.90
C THR A 261 -11.04 0.17 25.86
N ARG A 262 -11.70 0.95 25.00
CA ARG A 262 -11.05 1.88 24.09
C ARG A 262 -10.35 2.99 24.86
N SER A 263 -11.04 3.66 25.78
CA SER A 263 -10.46 4.74 26.60
C SER A 263 -9.21 4.26 27.37
N VAL A 264 -9.24 3.05 27.91
CA VAL A 264 -8.07 2.47 28.60
C VAL A 264 -6.88 2.28 27.66
N ALA A 265 -7.10 1.93 26.40
CA ALA A 265 -6.02 1.84 25.42
C ALA A 265 -5.45 3.22 25.03
N GLU A 266 -6.33 4.22 24.87
CA GLU A 266 -5.94 5.59 24.60
C GLU A 266 -5.14 6.19 25.79
N GLU A 267 -5.60 6.01 27.01
CA GLU A 267 -4.89 6.41 28.22
C GLU A 267 -3.52 5.71 28.33
N THR A 268 -3.46 4.43 28.00
CA THR A 268 -2.20 3.68 28.01
C THR A 268 -1.19 4.28 27.03
N LEU A 269 -1.62 4.66 25.81
CA LEU A 269 -0.77 5.34 24.84
C LEU A 269 -0.31 6.70 25.36
N GLU A 270 -1.19 7.45 26.02
CA GLU A 270 -0.86 8.77 26.59
C GLU A 270 0.19 8.65 27.71
N ILE A 271 0.05 7.68 28.60
CA ILE A 271 1.06 7.36 29.62
C ILE A 271 2.43 7.08 28.96
N LEU A 272 2.45 6.31 27.88
CA LEU A 272 3.69 6.00 27.16
C LEU A 272 4.26 7.21 26.43
N ARG A 273 3.42 8.06 25.83
CA ARG A 273 3.84 9.33 25.19
C ARG A 273 4.49 10.28 26.19
N ASN A 274 3.94 10.39 27.39
CA ASN A 274 4.54 11.17 28.48
C ASN A 274 5.89 10.60 28.96
N ARG A 275 6.26 9.39 28.52
CA ARG A 275 7.55 8.76 28.76
C ARG A 275 8.45 8.68 27.52
N GLY A 276 8.14 9.49 26.49
CA GLY A 276 8.98 9.62 25.30
C GLY A 276 8.56 8.80 24.09
N LEU A 277 7.42 8.06 24.14
CA LEU A 277 6.92 7.36 22.98
C LEU A 277 6.53 8.31 21.86
N TYR A 278 7.15 8.18 20.71
CA TYR A 278 6.74 8.77 19.46
C TYR A 278 6.03 7.70 18.61
N PHE A 279 4.69 7.65 18.68
CA PHE A 279 3.88 6.67 17.96
C PHE A 279 2.52 7.27 17.60
N ARG A 280 2.19 7.23 16.30
CA ARG A 280 0.90 7.74 15.82
C ARG A 280 -0.19 6.69 16.06
N SER A 281 -1.34 7.14 16.49
CA SER A 281 -2.52 6.30 16.66
C SER A 281 -3.76 6.96 16.07
N VAL A 282 -4.69 6.15 15.64
CA VAL A 282 -6.01 6.57 15.19
C VAL A 282 -7.05 5.66 15.82
N THR A 283 -8.12 6.27 16.32
CA THR A 283 -9.29 5.54 16.82
C THR A 283 -10.33 5.47 15.70
N ILE A 284 -10.67 4.24 15.29
CA ILE A 284 -11.69 3.98 14.28
C ILE A 284 -12.97 3.56 15.00
N THR A 285 -14.04 4.31 14.80
CA THR A 285 -15.37 4.02 15.34
C THR A 285 -16.28 3.52 14.22
N ALA A 286 -17.16 2.55 14.53
CA ALA A 286 -18.14 2.08 13.56
C ALA A 286 -19.08 3.22 13.13
N LYS A 287 -19.43 3.28 11.84
CA LYS A 287 -20.26 4.34 11.26
C LYS A 287 -21.61 4.50 11.96
N GLU A 288 -22.17 3.41 12.46
CA GLU A 288 -23.45 3.41 13.20
C GLU A 288 -23.35 4.06 14.60
N LYS A 289 -22.14 4.40 15.07
CA LYS A 289 -21.89 5.03 16.38
C LYS A 289 -21.38 6.48 16.26
N LEU A 290 -21.35 7.00 15.03
CA LEU A 290 -21.08 8.40 14.71
C LEU A 290 -22.37 9.17 14.56
#